data_88d3a241f1f915d2d4e5db4df6b16210
#
_entry.id   88d3a241f1f915d2d4e5db4df6b16210
#
_cell.length_a   1.000
_cell.length_b   1.000
_cell.length_c   1.000
_cell.angle_alpha   90.00
_cell.angle_beta   90.00
_cell.angle_gamma   90.00
#
_symmetry.space_group_name_H-M   'P 1'
#
loop_
_entity.id
_entity.type
_entity.pdbx_description
1 polymer ?
#
loop_
_entity_poly.entity_id
_entity_poly.type
_entity_poly.pdbx_seq_one_letter_code
_entity_poly.pdbx_strand_id
1 'polypeptide(L)'
;MLYIHQAVAISPQETVSNKLEVAEPSYEGVPRNLLRRMGKSVRMGIGASAPILRSAPRPVSGIVIGTGNGGTADSYSFLQQMKEYGEALLTPGSFAQSTSNAMASQLSMMDQNKNYNLTHVHRGLAFEMALLDVSLLSLEDDSAFYLLAGVDELSPSNYALDEMEGWYPPGIIAGEGAAAFLVSGQAQNALVAVRAVATLHTSDVEVVREQLGKFLATHLPAGEGITCLVSGENGDARMNDYYKACESLMSRDTAVLHFKRFCGDYPTASAFALWLAYHKLSDAQNYLIYNTYKGRQHSFILLTGISR
;
A
#
# COMPACT_ATOMS: atom_id res chain seq x y z
N MET A 1 18.95 -4.27 -4.42
CA MET A 1 17.64 -4.54 -5.06
C MET A 1 16.79 -5.30 -4.07
N LEU A 2 15.49 -5.01 -4.01
CA LEU A 2 14.56 -5.77 -3.18
C LEU A 2 13.79 -6.77 -4.06
N TYR A 3 13.58 -7.97 -3.56
CA TYR A 3 12.92 -9.05 -4.30
C TYR A 3 11.65 -9.50 -3.60
N ILE A 4 10.58 -9.71 -4.37
CA ILE A 4 9.27 -10.11 -3.87
C ILE A 4 9.07 -11.59 -4.15
N HIS A 5 8.87 -12.37 -3.08
CA HIS A 5 8.68 -13.83 -3.12
C HIS A 5 7.21 -14.22 -3.10
N GLN A 6 6.40 -13.47 -2.34
CA GLN A 6 4.96 -13.72 -2.19
C GLN A 6 4.21 -12.40 -2.09
N ALA A 7 2.99 -12.38 -2.57
CA ALA A 7 2.10 -11.23 -2.47
C ALA A 7 0.65 -11.69 -2.25
N VAL A 8 -0.03 -11.08 -1.27
CA VAL A 8 -1.43 -11.33 -0.95
C VAL A 8 -2.13 -9.99 -0.82
N ALA A 9 -3.33 -9.87 -1.38
CA ALA A 9 -4.14 -8.67 -1.19
C ALA A 9 -5.56 -9.01 -0.73
N ILE A 10 -6.14 -8.10 0.01
CA ILE A 10 -7.56 -7.99 0.29
C ILE A 10 -8.02 -6.70 -0.35
N SER A 11 -8.86 -6.83 -1.36
CA SER A 11 -9.37 -5.71 -2.15
C SER A 11 -10.87 -5.80 -2.29
N PRO A 12 -11.55 -4.67 -2.60
CA PRO A 12 -12.97 -4.68 -2.91
C PRO A 12 -13.31 -5.62 -4.06
N GLN A 13 -14.49 -6.22 -4.00
CA GLN A 13 -15.02 -7.06 -5.07
C GLN A 13 -16.21 -6.42 -5.76
N GLU A 14 -16.93 -5.55 -5.06
CA GLU A 14 -18.14 -4.88 -5.56
C GLU A 14 -18.13 -3.41 -5.22
N THR A 15 -18.77 -2.61 -6.07
CA THR A 15 -18.95 -1.17 -5.83
C THR A 15 -20.30 -0.94 -5.16
N VAL A 16 -20.28 -0.30 -4.01
CA VAL A 16 -21.49 0.15 -3.31
C VAL A 16 -21.54 1.68 -3.42
N SER A 17 -22.43 2.18 -4.30
CA SER A 17 -22.52 3.61 -4.59
C SER A 17 -21.22 4.14 -5.24
N ASN A 18 -20.56 5.14 -4.62
CA ASN A 18 -19.26 5.68 -5.03
C ASN A 18 -18.10 5.17 -4.16
N LYS A 19 -18.28 4.01 -3.52
CA LYS A 19 -17.32 3.38 -2.63
C LYS A 19 -17.04 1.96 -3.05
N LEU A 20 -15.77 1.59 -3.02
CA LEU A 20 -15.30 0.24 -3.13
C LEU A 20 -14.91 -0.25 -1.72
N GLU A 21 -15.83 -0.95 -1.07
CA GLU A 21 -15.61 -1.50 0.27
C GLU A 21 -15.21 -2.98 0.20
N VAL A 22 -14.29 -3.36 1.06
CA VAL A 22 -13.81 -4.74 1.17
C VAL A 22 -14.87 -5.61 1.84
N ALA A 23 -15.26 -6.71 1.17
CA ALA A 23 -15.89 -7.83 1.83
C ALA A 23 -14.83 -8.59 2.63
N GLU A 24 -14.94 -8.56 3.96
CA GLU A 24 -13.94 -9.20 4.82
C GLU A 24 -13.90 -10.72 4.59
N PRO A 25 -12.70 -11.30 4.36
CA PRO A 25 -12.56 -12.73 4.13
C PRO A 25 -12.80 -13.54 5.41
N SER A 26 -12.92 -14.87 5.26
CA SER A 26 -12.77 -15.78 6.39
C SER A 26 -11.31 -15.76 6.84
N TYR A 27 -11.03 -15.24 8.01
CA TYR A 27 -9.67 -15.16 8.58
C TYR A 27 -9.21 -16.53 9.09
N GLU A 28 -8.85 -17.42 8.18
CA GLU A 28 -8.41 -18.78 8.53
C GLU A 28 -7.19 -18.74 9.45
N GLY A 29 -7.24 -19.56 10.51
CA GLY A 29 -6.17 -19.66 11.50
C GLY A 29 -6.07 -18.48 12.48
N VAL A 30 -6.98 -17.50 12.41
CA VAL A 30 -7.05 -16.41 13.37
C VAL A 30 -8.22 -16.64 14.34
N PRO A 31 -7.98 -16.68 15.66
CA PRO A 31 -9.04 -16.90 16.64
C PRO A 31 -10.12 -15.83 16.59
N ARG A 32 -11.40 -16.24 16.54
CA ARG A 32 -12.55 -15.31 16.43
C ARG A 32 -12.64 -14.31 17.60
N ASN A 33 -12.20 -14.68 18.79
CA ASN A 33 -12.18 -13.80 19.95
C ASN A 33 -11.16 -12.66 19.80
N LEU A 34 -10.07 -12.86 19.06
CA LEU A 34 -9.13 -11.81 18.71
C LEU A 34 -9.71 -10.88 17.65
N LEU A 35 -10.29 -11.43 16.57
CA LEU A 35 -10.89 -10.65 15.48
C LEU A 35 -11.97 -9.67 15.97
N ARG A 36 -12.78 -10.07 16.93
CA ARG A 36 -13.83 -9.22 17.51
C ARG A 36 -13.31 -7.97 18.23
N ARG A 37 -12.05 -7.95 18.61
CA ARG A 37 -11.41 -6.85 19.33
C ARG A 37 -10.61 -5.92 18.41
N MET A 38 -10.53 -6.23 17.12
CA MET A 38 -9.73 -5.50 16.15
C MET A 38 -10.60 -4.58 15.31
N GLY A 39 -10.12 -3.38 15.03
CA GLY A 39 -10.68 -2.51 14.01
C GLY A 39 -10.60 -3.13 12.61
N LYS A 40 -11.35 -2.59 11.65
CA LYS A 40 -11.43 -3.14 10.28
C LYS A 40 -10.07 -3.13 9.59
N SER A 41 -9.32 -2.02 9.70
CA SER A 41 -7.96 -1.91 9.12
C SER A 41 -7.02 -2.98 9.64
N VAL A 42 -7.04 -3.22 10.97
CA VAL A 42 -6.22 -4.26 11.59
C VAL A 42 -6.61 -5.64 11.08
N ARG A 43 -7.91 -5.94 10.99
CA ARG A 43 -8.37 -7.24 10.44
C ARG A 43 -7.94 -7.42 8.98
N MET A 44 -8.14 -6.41 8.11
CA MET A 44 -7.71 -6.48 6.71
C MET A 44 -6.20 -6.73 6.59
N GLY A 45 -5.42 -5.98 7.36
CA GLY A 45 -3.97 -6.15 7.37
C GLY A 45 -3.53 -7.53 7.84
N ILE A 46 -4.16 -8.09 8.88
CA ILE A 46 -3.91 -9.46 9.32
C ILE A 46 -4.33 -10.46 8.25
N GLY A 47 -5.47 -10.26 7.60
CA GLY A 47 -5.95 -11.14 6.53
C GLY A 47 -4.99 -11.22 5.35
N ALA A 48 -4.35 -10.11 4.97
CA ALA A 48 -3.33 -10.11 3.92
C ALA A 48 -1.99 -10.70 4.41
N SER A 49 -1.59 -10.44 5.65
CA SER A 49 -0.25 -10.74 6.17
C SER A 49 -0.11 -12.14 6.76
N ALA A 50 -1.13 -12.66 7.46
CA ALA A 50 -1.05 -13.94 8.13
C ALA A 50 -0.78 -15.15 7.19
N PRO A 51 -1.34 -15.22 5.96
CA PRO A 51 -0.96 -16.26 5.02
C PRO A 51 0.52 -16.24 4.67
N ILE A 52 1.10 -15.06 4.50
CA ILE A 52 2.52 -14.86 4.17
C ILE A 52 3.39 -15.33 5.35
N LEU A 53 3.10 -14.90 6.57
CA LEU A 53 3.87 -15.29 7.75
C LEU A 53 3.86 -16.82 7.97
N ARG A 54 2.71 -17.47 7.72
CA ARG A 54 2.61 -18.95 7.83
C ARG A 54 3.39 -19.72 6.77
N SER A 55 3.55 -19.14 5.58
CA SER A 55 4.25 -19.78 4.45
C SER A 55 5.69 -19.30 4.27
N ALA A 56 6.13 -18.33 5.06
CA ALA A 56 7.51 -17.86 5.03
C ALA A 56 8.48 -19.01 5.35
N PRO A 57 9.60 -19.15 4.61
CA PRO A 57 10.52 -20.26 4.78
C PRO A 57 11.24 -20.24 6.13
N ARG A 58 11.23 -19.11 6.80
CA ARG A 58 11.74 -18.88 8.16
C ARG A 58 11.06 -17.65 8.78
N PRO A 59 11.14 -17.45 10.10
CA PRO A 59 10.61 -16.26 10.75
C PRO A 59 11.15 -14.99 10.10
N VAL A 60 10.27 -14.00 9.89
CA VAL A 60 10.68 -12.72 9.31
C VAL A 60 11.52 -11.90 10.29
N SER A 61 12.54 -11.23 9.79
CA SER A 61 13.44 -10.35 10.56
C SER A 61 12.84 -8.98 10.84
N GLY A 62 11.69 -8.67 10.24
CA GLY A 62 10.97 -7.43 10.52
C GLY A 62 9.57 -7.41 9.89
N ILE A 63 8.71 -6.59 10.51
CA ILE A 63 7.35 -6.29 10.06
C ILE A 63 7.28 -4.78 9.84
N VAL A 64 7.11 -4.36 8.58
CA VAL A 64 7.08 -2.95 8.18
C VAL A 64 5.78 -2.65 7.45
N ILE A 65 5.02 -1.69 7.95
CA ILE A 65 3.68 -1.38 7.48
C ILE A 65 3.56 0.08 7.10
N GLY A 66 2.90 0.36 5.99
CA GLY A 66 2.46 1.70 5.61
C GLY A 66 0.96 1.85 5.81
N THR A 67 0.53 2.95 6.42
CA THR A 67 -0.88 3.32 6.53
C THR A 67 -1.05 4.84 6.53
N GLY A 68 -2.02 5.36 5.82
CA GLY A 68 -2.34 6.79 5.84
C GLY A 68 -3.34 7.15 6.92
N ASN A 69 -4.27 6.23 7.22
CA ASN A 69 -5.42 6.43 8.09
C ASN A 69 -5.50 5.44 9.26
N GLY A 70 -4.43 4.65 9.49
CA GLY A 70 -4.44 3.58 10.50
C GLY A 70 -4.76 4.09 11.89
N GLY A 71 -5.72 3.42 12.57
CA GLY A 71 -6.18 3.76 13.91
C GLY A 71 -7.14 4.96 13.98
N THR A 72 -7.41 5.68 12.87
CA THR A 72 -8.24 6.90 12.90
C THR A 72 -9.70 6.60 13.27
N ALA A 73 -10.27 5.50 12.76
CA ALA A 73 -11.64 5.10 13.10
C ALA A 73 -11.79 4.80 14.60
N ASP A 74 -10.84 4.06 15.16
CA ASP A 74 -10.80 3.72 16.59
C ASP A 74 -10.51 4.95 17.44
N SER A 75 -9.63 5.86 17.00
CA SER A 75 -9.38 7.15 17.66
C SER A 75 -10.64 8.01 17.72
N TYR A 76 -11.36 8.10 16.59
CA TYR A 76 -12.61 8.84 16.53
C TYR A 76 -13.68 8.23 17.45
N SER A 77 -13.83 6.90 17.44
CA SER A 77 -14.72 6.18 18.33
C SER A 77 -14.40 6.42 19.80
N PHE A 78 -13.10 6.38 20.15
CA PHE A 78 -12.64 6.65 21.52
C PHE A 78 -12.95 8.09 21.97
N LEU A 79 -12.69 9.09 21.12
CA LEU A 79 -13.00 10.49 21.39
C LEU A 79 -14.52 10.74 21.53
N GLN A 80 -15.32 10.04 20.73
CA GLN A 80 -16.78 10.08 20.85
C GLN A 80 -17.25 9.54 22.22
N GLN A 81 -16.70 8.41 22.68
CA GLN A 81 -16.99 7.85 24.00
C GLN A 81 -16.63 8.83 25.12
N MET A 82 -15.48 9.52 25.02
CA MET A 82 -15.10 10.55 26.00
C MET A 82 -16.14 11.69 26.05
N LYS A 83 -16.65 12.10 24.90
CA LYS A 83 -17.66 13.17 24.81
C LYS A 83 -19.01 12.73 25.38
N GLU A 84 -19.42 11.47 25.13
CA GLU A 84 -20.74 10.96 25.49
C GLU A 84 -20.82 10.52 26.97
N TYR A 85 -19.79 9.84 27.47
CA TYR A 85 -19.80 9.21 28.79
C TYR A 85 -18.83 9.87 29.79
N GLY A 86 -18.11 10.89 29.39
CA GLY A 86 -17.01 11.44 30.17
C GLY A 86 -15.88 10.42 30.33
N GLU A 87 -15.11 10.54 31.42
CA GLU A 87 -13.96 9.66 31.64
C GLU A 87 -14.34 8.31 32.33
N ALA A 88 -15.60 8.10 32.65
CA ALA A 88 -16.03 7.00 33.55
C ALA A 88 -16.29 5.67 32.85
N LEU A 89 -16.59 5.63 31.55
CA LEU A 89 -17.05 4.43 30.82
C LEU A 89 -16.29 4.23 29.49
N LEU A 90 -14.99 4.51 29.48
CA LEU A 90 -14.18 4.36 28.27
C LEU A 90 -13.83 2.89 28.01
N THR A 91 -13.85 2.50 26.75
CA THR A 91 -13.48 1.15 26.30
C THR A 91 -11.97 1.08 26.11
N PRO A 92 -11.22 0.37 26.97
CA PRO A 92 -9.76 0.24 26.83
C PRO A 92 -9.31 -0.34 25.47
N GLY A 93 -10.17 -1.17 24.87
CA GLY A 93 -9.92 -1.76 23.55
C GLY A 93 -9.83 -0.69 22.44
N SER A 94 -10.74 0.29 22.40
CA SER A 94 -10.71 1.37 21.42
C SER A 94 -9.45 2.22 21.56
N PHE A 95 -9.01 2.49 22.80
CA PHE A 95 -7.75 3.20 23.04
C PHE A 95 -6.54 2.40 22.52
N ALA A 96 -6.46 1.09 22.83
CA ALA A 96 -5.36 0.24 22.37
C ALA A 96 -5.28 0.12 20.83
N GLN A 97 -6.42 0.21 20.14
CA GLN A 97 -6.51 0.13 18.68
C GLN A 97 -6.37 1.51 17.99
N SER A 98 -6.41 2.61 18.74
CA SER A 98 -6.34 3.97 18.19
C SER A 98 -4.96 4.36 17.68
N THR A 99 -3.93 3.58 17.95
CA THR A 99 -2.56 3.85 17.49
C THR A 99 -2.32 3.27 16.10
N SER A 100 -1.62 3.99 15.24
CA SER A 100 -1.34 3.56 13.87
C SER A 100 -0.55 2.24 13.79
N ASN A 101 0.22 1.90 14.83
CA ASN A 101 0.98 0.65 14.88
C ASN A 101 0.18 -0.56 15.43
N ALA A 102 -1.11 -0.42 15.69
CA ALA A 102 -1.95 -1.50 16.24
C ALA A 102 -1.88 -2.78 15.38
N MET A 103 -1.88 -2.65 14.05
CA MET A 103 -1.76 -3.77 13.13
C MET A 103 -0.39 -4.47 13.25
N ALA A 104 0.70 -3.73 13.18
CA ALA A 104 2.05 -4.29 13.26
C ALA A 104 2.30 -4.97 14.61
N SER A 105 1.82 -4.35 15.69
CA SER A 105 1.90 -4.92 17.05
C SER A 105 1.07 -6.21 17.17
N GLN A 106 -0.14 -6.23 16.59
CA GLN A 106 -0.99 -7.42 16.64
C GLN A 106 -0.40 -8.59 15.86
N LEU A 107 0.17 -8.34 14.67
CA LEU A 107 0.89 -9.35 13.88
C LEU A 107 2.10 -9.89 14.66
N SER A 108 2.89 -9.01 15.25
CA SER A 108 4.05 -9.37 16.06
C SER A 108 3.68 -10.28 17.24
N MET A 109 2.59 -9.95 17.94
CA MET A 109 2.09 -10.79 19.03
C MET A 109 1.59 -12.16 18.55
N MET A 110 0.88 -12.21 17.41
CA MET A 110 0.35 -13.45 16.85
C MET A 110 1.47 -14.38 16.35
N ASP A 111 2.50 -13.81 15.76
CA ASP A 111 3.66 -14.53 15.21
C ASP A 111 4.78 -14.74 16.24
N GLN A 112 4.60 -14.25 17.46
CA GLN A 112 5.63 -14.23 18.52
C GLN A 112 6.94 -13.57 18.07
N ASN A 113 6.86 -12.66 17.09
CA ASN A 113 7.99 -11.99 16.50
C ASN A 113 8.43 -10.81 17.40
N LYS A 114 9.70 -10.78 17.77
CA LYS A 114 10.31 -9.75 18.63
C LYS A 114 11.34 -8.92 17.85
N ASN A 115 11.41 -9.11 16.52
CA ASN A 115 12.33 -8.41 15.66
C ASN A 115 11.84 -6.99 15.32
N TYR A 116 12.48 -6.37 14.35
CA TYR A 116 12.12 -5.04 13.88
C TYR A 116 10.63 -4.92 13.56
N ASN A 117 10.00 -3.86 14.07
CA ASN A 117 8.57 -3.62 13.88
C ASN A 117 8.32 -2.11 13.76
N LEU A 118 7.95 -1.65 12.59
CA LEU A 118 7.71 -0.24 12.31
C LEU A 118 6.45 -0.01 11.47
N THR A 119 5.75 1.07 11.79
CA THR A 119 4.62 1.55 10.98
C THR A 119 4.90 2.96 10.50
N HIS A 120 4.94 3.13 9.18
CA HIS A 120 5.04 4.43 8.52
C HIS A 120 3.65 5.06 8.35
N VAL A 121 3.51 6.30 8.81
CA VAL A 121 2.29 7.10 8.65
C VAL A 121 2.66 8.36 7.87
N HIS A 122 2.41 8.33 6.57
CA HIS A 122 2.80 9.42 5.66
C HIS A 122 1.76 9.69 4.57
N ARG A 123 0.48 9.57 4.91
CA ARG A 123 -0.65 9.73 3.97
C ARG A 123 -0.45 8.88 2.70
N GLY A 124 -0.51 9.49 1.50
CA GLY A 124 -0.38 8.81 0.23
C GLY A 124 1.01 8.28 -0.12
N LEU A 125 2.02 8.48 0.72
CA LEU A 125 3.36 7.91 0.56
C LEU A 125 3.72 6.90 1.68
N ALA A 126 2.76 6.53 2.52
CA ALA A 126 3.02 5.65 3.65
C ALA A 126 3.56 4.28 3.23
N PHE A 127 3.01 3.70 2.17
CA PHE A 127 3.48 2.42 1.64
C PHE A 127 4.87 2.53 1.01
N GLU A 128 5.13 3.59 0.27
CA GLU A 128 6.44 3.85 -0.34
C GLU A 128 7.53 4.06 0.72
N MET A 129 7.21 4.72 1.84
CA MET A 129 8.14 4.85 2.95
C MET A 129 8.45 3.50 3.59
N ALA A 130 7.43 2.63 3.76
CA ALA A 130 7.62 1.27 4.23
C ALA A 130 8.47 0.44 3.24
N LEU A 131 8.25 0.58 1.94
CA LEU A 131 9.01 -0.10 0.89
C LEU A 131 10.48 0.37 0.85
N LEU A 132 10.74 1.67 1.03
CA LEU A 132 12.08 2.22 1.14
C LEU A 132 12.81 1.71 2.39
N ASP A 133 12.13 1.69 3.54
CA ASP A 133 12.67 1.18 4.81
C ASP A 133 13.12 -0.29 4.67
N VAL A 134 12.24 -1.15 4.18
CA VAL A 134 12.60 -2.57 3.93
C VAL A 134 13.71 -2.72 2.90
N SER A 135 13.76 -1.84 1.89
CA SER A 135 14.85 -1.83 0.92
C SER A 135 16.20 -1.51 1.57
N LEU A 136 16.23 -0.60 2.56
CA LEU A 136 17.45 -0.30 3.34
C LEU A 136 17.83 -1.46 4.25
N LEU A 137 16.87 -2.02 4.99
CA LEU A 137 17.11 -3.19 5.85
C LEU A 137 17.68 -4.39 5.07
N SER A 138 17.20 -4.61 3.83
CA SER A 138 17.70 -5.67 2.97
C SER A 138 19.13 -5.45 2.44
N LEU A 139 19.69 -4.26 2.58
CA LEU A 139 21.11 -3.99 2.28
C LEU A 139 22.03 -4.38 3.45
N GLU A 140 21.51 -4.39 4.68
CA GLU A 140 22.25 -4.81 5.87
C GLU A 140 22.34 -6.35 5.96
N ASP A 141 21.23 -7.04 5.66
CA ASP A 141 21.16 -8.50 5.56
C ASP A 141 20.27 -8.88 4.37
N ASP A 142 20.89 -9.20 3.24
CA ASP A 142 20.21 -9.57 2.00
C ASP A 142 19.47 -10.91 2.12
N SER A 143 19.91 -11.76 3.04
CA SER A 143 19.30 -13.06 3.28
C SER A 143 18.04 -12.97 4.14
N ALA A 144 17.86 -11.90 4.93
CA ALA A 144 16.72 -11.74 5.83
C ALA A 144 15.41 -11.58 5.05
N PHE A 145 14.34 -12.21 5.55
CA PHE A 145 12.99 -11.98 5.05
C PHE A 145 12.28 -10.93 5.88
N TYR A 146 11.52 -10.07 5.20
CA TYR A 146 10.70 -9.04 5.83
C TYR A 146 9.25 -9.17 5.36
N LEU A 147 8.31 -8.88 6.27
CA LEU A 147 6.92 -8.64 5.91
C LEU A 147 6.76 -7.14 5.65
N LEU A 148 6.40 -6.80 4.42
CA LEU A 148 5.99 -5.46 4.01
C LEU A 148 4.50 -5.44 3.77
N ALA A 149 3.76 -4.42 4.26
CA ALA A 149 2.35 -4.27 3.95
C ALA A 149 1.92 -2.81 3.84
N GLY A 150 0.86 -2.58 3.04
CA GLY A 150 0.12 -1.33 2.99
C GLY A 150 -1.35 -1.59 3.31
N VAL A 151 -1.96 -0.80 4.20
CA VAL A 151 -3.36 -0.97 4.59
C VAL A 151 -4.03 0.35 4.94
N ASP A 152 -5.21 0.56 4.39
CA ASP A 152 -6.12 1.62 4.81
C ASP A 152 -7.57 1.17 4.70
N GLU A 153 -8.38 1.57 5.68
CA GLU A 153 -9.83 1.41 5.66
C GLU A 153 -10.53 2.71 5.25
N LEU A 154 -11.65 2.58 4.60
CA LEU A 154 -12.57 3.68 4.31
C LEU A 154 -13.56 3.83 5.47
N SER A 155 -13.13 4.53 6.54
CA SER A 155 -14.04 4.80 7.66
C SER A 155 -15.06 5.88 7.29
N PRO A 156 -16.29 5.84 7.87
CA PRO A 156 -17.30 6.88 7.61
C PRO A 156 -16.80 8.30 7.90
N SER A 157 -16.00 8.47 8.96
CA SER A 157 -15.44 9.77 9.33
C SER A 157 -14.42 10.29 8.33
N ASN A 158 -13.50 9.43 7.87
CA ASN A 158 -12.50 9.82 6.88
C ASN A 158 -13.17 10.13 5.53
N TYR A 159 -14.14 9.31 5.13
CA TYR A 159 -14.90 9.56 3.91
C TYR A 159 -15.62 10.90 3.96
N ALA A 160 -16.32 11.20 5.06
CA ALA A 160 -17.05 12.45 5.20
C ALA A 160 -16.12 13.69 5.17
N LEU A 161 -14.94 13.60 5.77
CA LEU A 161 -13.94 14.67 5.72
C LEU A 161 -13.41 14.88 4.29
N ASP A 162 -13.02 13.83 3.61
CA ASP A 162 -12.50 13.90 2.23
C ASP A 162 -13.59 14.37 1.25
N GLU A 163 -14.86 13.98 1.47
CA GLU A 163 -16.00 14.45 0.68
C GLU A 163 -16.25 15.96 0.92
N MET A 164 -16.18 16.43 2.17
CA MET A 164 -16.30 17.86 2.51
C MET A 164 -15.15 18.69 1.89
N GLU A 165 -13.95 18.11 1.81
CA GLU A 165 -12.79 18.73 1.12
C GLU A 165 -12.89 18.64 -0.41
N GLY A 166 -13.92 17.97 -0.95
CA GLY A 166 -14.14 17.81 -2.39
C GLY A 166 -13.22 16.81 -3.07
N TRP A 167 -12.69 15.82 -2.34
CA TRP A 167 -11.78 14.80 -2.91
C TRP A 167 -12.51 13.68 -3.65
N TYR A 168 -13.82 13.52 -3.44
CA TYR A 168 -14.65 12.56 -4.14
C TYR A 168 -15.75 13.24 -4.97
N PRO A 169 -15.40 14.02 -6.03
CA PRO A 169 -16.39 14.55 -6.95
C PRO A 169 -17.09 13.40 -7.69
N PRO A 170 -18.25 13.66 -8.33
CA PRO A 170 -18.98 12.64 -9.08
C PRO A 170 -18.07 11.89 -10.07
N GLY A 171 -18.09 10.55 -10.01
CA GLY A 171 -17.28 9.67 -10.85
C GLY A 171 -15.98 9.20 -10.21
N ILE A 172 -15.53 9.81 -9.10
CA ILE A 172 -14.38 9.32 -8.34
C ILE A 172 -14.87 8.35 -7.26
N ILE A 173 -14.24 7.20 -7.23
CA ILE A 173 -14.59 6.10 -6.32
C ILE A 173 -13.57 6.06 -5.18
N ALA A 174 -14.06 6.28 -3.95
CA ALA A 174 -13.29 6.03 -2.76
C ALA A 174 -13.06 4.52 -2.56
N GLY A 175 -11.93 4.14 -1.99
CA GLY A 175 -11.61 2.74 -1.79
C GLY A 175 -10.94 2.45 -0.46
N GLU A 176 -10.68 1.18 -0.25
CA GLU A 176 -9.94 0.63 0.87
C GLU A 176 -9.29 -0.69 0.48
N GLY A 177 -8.35 -1.16 1.26
CA GLY A 177 -7.73 -2.45 1.02
C GLY A 177 -6.47 -2.67 1.85
N ALA A 178 -5.93 -3.89 1.72
CA ALA A 178 -4.64 -4.26 2.26
C ALA A 178 -3.88 -5.10 1.24
N ALA A 179 -2.58 -4.87 1.12
CA ALA A 179 -1.69 -5.76 0.39
C ALA A 179 -0.42 -6.00 1.20
N ALA A 180 0.04 -7.26 1.22
CA ALA A 180 1.20 -7.69 1.98
C ALA A 180 2.13 -8.51 1.10
N PHE A 181 3.43 -8.45 1.40
CA PHE A 181 4.51 -9.01 0.60
C PHE A 181 5.56 -9.67 1.49
N LEU A 182 6.05 -10.84 1.08
CA LEU A 182 7.28 -11.40 1.61
C LEU A 182 8.43 -10.94 0.72
N VAL A 183 9.40 -10.26 1.30
CA VAL A 183 10.50 -9.65 0.56
C VAL A 183 11.86 -9.97 1.18
N SER A 184 12.91 -9.95 0.36
CA SER A 184 14.31 -10.06 0.79
C SER A 184 15.27 -9.39 -0.20
N GLY A 185 16.57 -9.35 0.13
CA GLY A 185 17.62 -8.89 -0.78
C GLY A 185 18.08 -9.94 -1.80
N GLN A 186 17.57 -11.19 -1.74
CA GLN A 186 18.00 -12.31 -2.60
C GLN A 186 16.98 -12.65 -3.68
N ALA A 187 17.47 -12.85 -4.91
CA ALA A 187 16.63 -13.17 -6.06
C ALA A 187 16.11 -14.62 -6.06
N GLN A 188 16.70 -15.52 -5.27
CA GLN A 188 16.36 -16.94 -5.31
C GLN A 188 14.86 -17.15 -4.95
N ASN A 189 14.11 -17.80 -5.84
CA ASN A 189 12.67 -18.05 -5.72
C ASN A 189 11.79 -16.79 -5.69
N ALA A 190 12.32 -15.62 -6.05
CA ALA A 190 11.51 -14.42 -6.22
C ALA A 190 10.92 -14.37 -7.64
N LEU A 191 9.80 -13.66 -7.78
CA LEU A 191 9.13 -13.47 -9.07
C LEU A 191 9.31 -12.06 -9.62
N VAL A 192 9.51 -11.08 -8.74
CA VAL A 192 9.62 -9.66 -9.12
C VAL A 192 10.75 -9.01 -8.35
N ALA A 193 11.54 -8.19 -9.05
CA ALA A 193 12.48 -7.26 -8.44
C ALA A 193 11.91 -5.85 -8.39
N VAL A 194 11.98 -5.20 -7.25
CA VAL A 194 11.84 -3.76 -7.12
C VAL A 194 13.21 -3.15 -7.39
N ARG A 195 13.37 -2.53 -8.56
CA ARG A 195 14.64 -1.91 -8.96
C ARG A 195 14.90 -0.61 -8.24
N ALA A 196 13.85 0.22 -8.18
CA ALA A 196 13.95 1.53 -7.56
C ALA A 196 12.58 2.03 -7.10
N VAL A 197 12.61 2.87 -6.08
CA VAL A 197 11.46 3.62 -5.57
C VAL A 197 11.88 5.07 -5.41
N ALA A 198 11.03 6.00 -5.85
CA ALA A 198 11.21 7.42 -5.58
C ALA A 198 9.88 8.05 -5.16
N THR A 199 9.99 9.02 -4.26
CA THR A 199 8.86 9.81 -3.77
C THR A 199 9.12 11.30 -4.01
N LEU A 200 8.07 12.05 -4.25
CA LEU A 200 8.15 13.47 -4.55
C LEU A 200 6.96 14.20 -3.92
N HIS A 201 7.21 15.36 -3.36
CA HIS A 201 6.16 16.26 -2.86
C HIS A 201 6.19 17.57 -3.66
N THR A 202 5.25 17.75 -4.55
CA THR A 202 5.11 18.96 -5.39
C THR A 202 3.69 19.08 -5.93
N SER A 203 3.29 20.28 -6.35
CA SER A 203 2.10 20.51 -7.16
C SER A 203 2.44 20.95 -8.60
N ASP A 204 3.71 20.93 -8.98
CA ASP A 204 4.19 21.32 -10.29
C ASP A 204 4.32 20.09 -11.21
N VAL A 205 3.56 20.09 -12.30
CA VAL A 205 3.50 19.01 -13.30
C VAL A 205 4.85 18.82 -14.00
N GLU A 206 5.55 19.90 -14.31
CA GLU A 206 6.84 19.82 -15.01
C GLU A 206 7.92 19.23 -14.10
N VAL A 207 7.89 19.55 -12.81
CA VAL A 207 8.79 18.93 -11.84
C VAL A 207 8.53 17.42 -11.75
N VAL A 208 7.27 16.99 -11.76
CA VAL A 208 6.92 15.54 -11.78
C VAL A 208 7.48 14.87 -13.03
N ARG A 209 7.28 15.48 -14.22
CA ARG A 209 7.78 14.98 -15.50
C ARG A 209 9.31 14.87 -15.51
N GLU A 210 9.99 15.93 -15.07
CA GLU A 210 11.46 15.96 -15.03
C GLU A 210 12.03 14.90 -14.08
N GLN A 211 11.45 14.77 -12.87
CA GLN A 211 11.91 13.79 -11.88
C GLN A 211 11.67 12.35 -12.35
N LEU A 212 10.53 12.06 -13.01
CA LEU A 212 10.31 10.77 -13.64
C LEU A 212 11.33 10.50 -14.76
N GLY A 213 11.63 11.48 -15.60
CA GLY A 213 12.64 11.33 -16.64
C GLY A 213 14.03 10.98 -16.07
N LYS A 214 14.45 11.69 -15.01
CA LYS A 214 15.70 11.40 -14.28
C LYS A 214 15.67 10.01 -13.63
N PHE A 215 14.56 9.64 -13.03
CA PHE A 215 14.37 8.33 -12.39
C PHE A 215 14.54 7.20 -13.42
N LEU A 216 13.87 7.29 -14.58
CA LEU A 216 14.00 6.29 -15.64
C LEU A 216 15.42 6.25 -16.21
N ALA A 217 16.02 7.38 -16.49
CA ALA A 217 17.40 7.45 -17.00
C ALA A 217 18.43 6.83 -16.06
N THR A 218 18.17 6.87 -14.74
CA THR A 218 19.06 6.33 -13.71
C THR A 218 18.88 4.83 -13.48
N HIS A 219 17.63 4.35 -13.53
CA HIS A 219 17.28 3.02 -13.02
C HIS A 219 16.84 2.03 -14.10
N LEU A 220 16.42 2.50 -15.28
CA LEU A 220 16.07 1.64 -16.38
C LEU A 220 17.35 1.36 -17.20
N PRO A 221 17.73 0.07 -17.42
CA PRO A 221 18.92 -0.26 -18.19
C PRO A 221 18.86 0.28 -19.63
N ALA A 222 20.02 0.63 -20.17
CA ALA A 222 20.12 1.13 -21.53
C ALA A 222 19.56 0.11 -22.54
N GLY A 223 18.66 0.59 -23.41
CA GLY A 223 17.99 -0.25 -24.43
C GLY A 223 16.75 -1.00 -23.92
N GLU A 224 16.44 -0.95 -22.64
CA GLU A 224 15.18 -1.47 -22.09
C GLU A 224 14.08 -0.41 -22.11
N GLY A 225 12.81 -0.84 -22.25
CA GLY A 225 11.63 0.02 -22.23
C GLY A 225 10.67 -0.37 -21.10
N ILE A 226 9.72 0.50 -20.83
CA ILE A 226 8.60 0.20 -19.94
C ILE A 226 7.53 -0.54 -20.74
N THR A 227 7.25 -1.78 -20.35
CA THR A 227 6.21 -2.61 -21.00
C THR A 227 4.82 -2.18 -20.57
N CYS A 228 4.65 -1.80 -19.30
CA CYS A 228 3.38 -1.36 -18.77
C CYS A 228 3.54 -0.24 -17.73
N LEU A 229 2.76 0.82 -17.91
CA LEU A 229 2.52 1.85 -16.91
C LEU A 229 1.30 1.45 -16.05
N VAL A 230 1.53 1.12 -14.80
CA VAL A 230 0.48 0.87 -13.80
C VAL A 230 0.11 2.22 -13.20
N SER A 231 -0.91 2.83 -13.78
CA SER A 231 -1.32 4.21 -13.52
C SER A 231 -2.36 4.29 -12.41
N GLY A 232 -2.15 5.23 -11.48
CA GLY A 232 -3.11 5.59 -10.43
C GLY A 232 -4.21 6.56 -10.89
N GLU A 233 -4.37 6.76 -12.19
CA GLU A 233 -5.46 7.57 -12.72
C GLU A 233 -6.81 7.01 -12.29
N ASN A 234 -7.61 7.86 -11.67
CA ASN A 234 -8.93 7.54 -11.13
C ASN A 234 -10.09 8.28 -11.82
N GLY A 235 -9.79 9.07 -12.87
CA GLY A 235 -10.76 9.89 -13.60
C GLY A 235 -10.93 11.30 -13.05
N ASP A 236 -10.20 11.71 -12.01
CA ASP A 236 -10.22 13.08 -11.50
C ASP A 236 -9.49 14.03 -12.48
N ALA A 237 -10.27 14.89 -13.12
CA ALA A 237 -9.73 15.84 -14.10
C ALA A 237 -8.63 16.75 -13.55
N ARG A 238 -8.62 17.01 -12.24
CA ARG A 238 -7.59 17.81 -11.55
C ARG A 238 -6.21 17.13 -11.60
N MET A 239 -6.17 15.81 -11.76
CA MET A 239 -4.95 14.99 -11.77
C MET A 239 -4.47 14.64 -13.18
N ASN A 240 -5.27 14.91 -14.22
CA ASN A 240 -5.00 14.48 -15.60
C ASN A 240 -3.64 14.93 -16.11
N ASP A 241 -3.23 16.16 -15.82
CA ASP A 241 -1.98 16.70 -16.38
C ASP A 241 -0.75 15.98 -15.82
N TYR A 242 -0.78 15.51 -14.57
CA TYR A 242 0.29 14.68 -14.00
C TYR A 242 0.40 13.34 -14.72
N TYR A 243 -0.73 12.67 -14.99
CA TYR A 243 -0.73 11.38 -15.68
C TYR A 243 -0.29 11.53 -17.14
N LYS A 244 -0.81 12.53 -17.88
CA LYS A 244 -0.37 12.84 -19.25
C LYS A 244 1.13 13.16 -19.32
N ALA A 245 1.65 13.91 -18.35
CA ALA A 245 3.08 14.22 -18.29
C ALA A 245 3.92 12.95 -18.14
N CYS A 246 3.48 12.01 -17.30
CA CYS A 246 4.14 10.71 -17.15
C CYS A 246 4.00 9.84 -18.40
N GLU A 247 2.82 9.75 -18.98
CA GLU A 247 2.56 8.99 -20.22
C GLU A 247 3.37 9.50 -21.40
N SER A 248 3.62 10.82 -21.48
CA SER A 248 4.43 11.43 -22.55
C SER A 248 5.87 10.93 -22.59
N LEU A 249 6.38 10.34 -21.51
CA LEU A 249 7.71 9.74 -21.44
C LEU A 249 7.72 8.25 -21.80
N MET A 250 6.56 7.65 -22.00
CA MET A 250 6.43 6.24 -22.36
C MET A 250 6.52 6.04 -23.88
N SER A 251 6.88 4.85 -24.32
CA SER A 251 6.81 4.48 -25.73
C SER A 251 5.35 4.30 -26.18
N ARG A 252 5.10 4.34 -27.50
CA ARG A 252 3.76 4.08 -28.04
C ARG A 252 3.24 2.68 -27.77
N ASP A 253 4.14 1.73 -27.56
CA ASP A 253 3.83 0.32 -27.30
C ASP A 253 3.66 0.01 -25.80
N THR A 254 3.87 1.02 -24.93
CA THR A 254 3.66 0.86 -23.49
C THR A 254 2.17 0.70 -23.18
N ALA A 255 1.78 -0.44 -22.59
CA ALA A 255 0.41 -0.63 -22.11
C ALA A 255 0.15 0.26 -20.89
N VAL A 256 -1.11 0.71 -20.71
CA VAL A 256 -1.53 1.46 -19.52
C VAL A 256 -2.58 0.66 -18.77
N LEU A 257 -2.37 0.47 -17.46
CA LEU A 257 -3.26 -0.25 -16.57
C LEU A 257 -3.68 0.65 -15.40
N HIS A 258 -4.94 1.07 -15.36
CA HIS A 258 -5.48 1.95 -14.32
C HIS A 258 -5.89 1.13 -13.09
N PHE A 259 -5.03 1.06 -12.08
CA PHE A 259 -5.25 0.17 -10.93
C PHE A 259 -6.35 0.63 -9.97
N LYS A 260 -6.58 1.94 -9.82
CA LYS A 260 -7.63 2.48 -8.93
C LYS A 260 -9.06 2.12 -9.38
N ARG A 261 -9.24 1.66 -10.63
CA ARG A 261 -10.52 1.09 -11.07
C ARG A 261 -10.90 -0.18 -10.34
N PHE A 262 -9.91 -0.90 -9.79
CA PHE A 262 -10.11 -2.17 -9.09
C PHE A 262 -10.16 -2.04 -7.57
N CYS A 263 -9.55 -1.00 -7.01
CA CYS A 263 -9.44 -0.86 -5.55
C CYS A 263 -9.98 0.47 -5.02
N GLY A 264 -10.34 1.43 -5.90
CA GLY A 264 -10.68 2.78 -5.50
C GLY A 264 -9.48 3.63 -5.11
N ASP A 265 -9.75 4.86 -4.66
CA ASP A 265 -8.72 5.82 -4.23
C ASP A 265 -8.62 5.83 -2.70
N TYR A 266 -7.43 5.54 -2.19
CA TYR A 266 -7.07 5.61 -0.77
C TYR A 266 -5.55 5.77 -0.61
N PRO A 267 -5.05 6.18 0.57
CA PRO A 267 -3.64 6.55 0.73
C PRO A 267 -2.65 5.48 0.29
N THR A 268 -2.81 4.23 0.71
CA THR A 268 -1.88 3.14 0.40
C THR A 268 -2.28 2.30 -0.84
N ALA A 269 -3.06 2.87 -1.76
CA ALA A 269 -3.51 2.17 -2.97
C ALA A 269 -2.35 1.66 -3.86
N SER A 270 -1.17 2.27 -3.78
CA SER A 270 0.05 1.81 -4.45
C SER A 270 0.51 0.41 -4.00
N ALA A 271 0.16 -0.02 -2.79
CA ALA A 271 0.38 -1.41 -2.36
C ALA A 271 -0.46 -2.40 -3.19
N PHE A 272 -1.71 -2.06 -3.49
CA PHE A 272 -2.53 -2.86 -4.41
C PHE A 272 -1.96 -2.83 -5.84
N ALA A 273 -1.46 -1.69 -6.29
CA ALA A 273 -0.80 -1.59 -7.60
C ALA A 273 0.42 -2.53 -7.70
N LEU A 274 1.23 -2.62 -6.65
CA LEU A 274 2.38 -3.53 -6.58
C LEU A 274 1.91 -5.00 -6.58
N TRP A 275 0.85 -5.34 -5.84
CA TRP A 275 0.26 -6.68 -5.88
C TRP A 275 -0.27 -7.04 -7.28
N LEU A 276 -0.95 -6.11 -7.94
CA LEU A 276 -1.48 -6.30 -9.29
C LEU A 276 -0.34 -6.50 -10.30
N ALA A 277 0.72 -5.70 -10.20
CA ALA A 277 1.92 -5.84 -11.02
C ALA A 277 2.61 -7.18 -10.78
N TYR A 278 2.77 -7.61 -9.54
CA TYR A 278 3.37 -8.91 -9.18
C TYR A 278 2.68 -10.09 -9.88
N HIS A 279 1.36 -10.05 -10.02
CA HIS A 279 0.59 -11.13 -10.67
C HIS A 279 0.53 -11.03 -12.19
N LYS A 280 0.85 -9.88 -12.78
CA LYS A 280 0.77 -9.64 -14.23
C LYS A 280 2.13 -9.58 -14.91
N LEU A 281 3.17 -9.30 -14.17
CA LEU A 281 4.52 -9.11 -14.71
C LEU A 281 5.11 -10.46 -15.15
N SER A 282 5.59 -10.52 -16.40
CA SER A 282 6.28 -11.66 -16.96
C SER A 282 7.80 -11.43 -16.93
N ASP A 283 8.56 -12.50 -17.23
CA ASP A 283 10.01 -12.49 -17.23
C ASP A 283 10.56 -11.37 -18.13
N ALA A 284 11.59 -10.70 -17.63
CA ALA A 284 12.31 -9.62 -18.30
C ALA A 284 11.46 -8.42 -18.75
N GLN A 285 10.20 -8.31 -18.31
CA GLN A 285 9.38 -7.12 -18.50
C GLN A 285 9.65 -6.08 -17.43
N ASN A 286 9.56 -4.80 -17.79
CA ASN A 286 9.64 -3.70 -16.84
C ASN A 286 8.28 -3.01 -16.72
N TYR A 287 7.79 -2.90 -15.49
CA TYR A 287 6.59 -2.15 -15.14
C TYR A 287 6.96 -0.91 -14.32
N LEU A 288 6.31 0.19 -14.64
CA LEU A 288 6.39 1.41 -13.85
C LEU A 288 5.05 1.63 -13.15
N ILE A 289 5.04 1.68 -11.83
CA ILE A 289 3.89 2.16 -11.07
C ILE A 289 4.06 3.65 -10.87
N TYR A 290 3.07 4.43 -11.26
CA TYR A 290 2.95 5.84 -10.94
C TYR A 290 1.65 6.11 -10.21
N ASN A 291 1.76 6.73 -9.04
CA ASN A 291 0.62 7.15 -8.24
C ASN A 291 0.77 8.61 -7.83
N THR A 292 -0.34 9.34 -7.80
CA THR A 292 -0.43 10.63 -7.11
C THR A 292 -1.55 10.59 -6.08
N TYR A 293 -1.27 11.17 -4.92
CA TYR A 293 -2.25 11.37 -3.86
C TYR A 293 -2.51 12.86 -3.69
N LYS A 294 -3.77 13.25 -3.95
CA LYS A 294 -4.27 14.63 -3.83
C LYS A 294 -3.44 15.66 -4.63
N GLY A 295 -2.80 15.23 -5.73
CA GLY A 295 -1.98 16.10 -6.60
C GLY A 295 -0.77 16.73 -5.95
N ARG A 296 -0.27 16.17 -4.86
CA ARG A 296 0.89 16.69 -4.11
C ARG A 296 1.94 15.65 -3.78
N GLN A 297 1.52 14.46 -3.46
CA GLN A 297 2.42 13.35 -3.14
C GLN A 297 2.46 12.41 -4.33
N HIS A 298 3.63 12.18 -4.89
CA HIS A 298 3.84 11.36 -6.09
C HIS A 298 4.84 10.26 -5.79
N SER A 299 4.63 9.09 -6.38
CA SER A 299 5.55 7.96 -6.26
C SER A 299 5.80 7.29 -7.59
N PHE A 300 7.04 6.83 -7.77
CA PHE A 300 7.50 6.02 -8.89
C PHE A 300 8.09 4.73 -8.34
N ILE A 301 7.61 3.57 -8.79
CA ILE A 301 8.16 2.26 -8.43
C ILE A 301 8.46 1.51 -9.72
N LEU A 302 9.74 1.22 -9.95
CA LEU A 302 10.20 0.46 -11.10
C LEU A 302 10.39 -1.01 -10.75
N LEU A 303 9.72 -1.87 -11.51
CA LEU A 303 9.70 -3.32 -11.30
C LEU A 303 10.26 -4.05 -12.51
N THR A 304 10.87 -5.21 -12.28
CA THR A 304 11.26 -6.14 -13.36
C THR A 304 10.86 -7.56 -12.97
N GLY A 305 10.29 -8.30 -13.92
CA GLY A 305 10.03 -9.72 -13.80
C GLY A 305 11.33 -10.52 -13.80
N ILE A 306 11.38 -11.54 -12.94
CA ILE A 306 12.56 -12.42 -12.80
C ILE A 306 12.23 -13.75 -13.44
N SER A 307 13.15 -14.26 -14.28
CA SER A 307 13.05 -15.60 -14.87
C SER A 307 13.07 -16.66 -13.78
N ARG A 308 12.17 -17.60 -13.85
CA ARG A 308 12.08 -18.77 -12.97
C ARG A 308 13.16 -19.78 -13.26
#